data_87714bc602b6566c4667735a4e156f3f
#
_entry.id   87714bc602b6566c4667735a4e156f3f
#
_cell.length_a   1.000
_cell.length_b   1.000
_cell.length_c   1.000
_cell.angle_alpha   90.00
_cell.angle_beta   90.00
_cell.angle_gamma   90.00
#
_symmetry.space_group_name_H-M   'P 1'
#
loop_
_entity.id
_entity.type
_entity.pdbx_description
1 polymer ?
#
loop_
_entity_poly.entity_id
_entity_poly.type
_entity_poly.pdbx_seq_one_letter_code
_entity_poly.pdbx_strand_id
1 'polypeptide(L)'
;MISYLLHKIGYAFFTLFGVVTVVFLLFNILPGDPARMMLGQNETAEQVAIVKKKYGFDQPLSKQYAYYLNDLSPISLHSLSKADHSYFSDKKYLGLKLFSMGEINVVLKAPYLRESFQKNGKKVSTVILETLPNTIVLAISSIFIAMVLGMSLGVISAMYKDSLIDKLIQLVSTFGMSIPSFFSAILFAW
;
A
#
# COMPACT_ATOMS: atom_id res chain seq x y z
N MET A 1 27.21 13.43 -9.33
CA MET A 1 26.53 12.40 -8.53
C MET A 1 25.39 12.96 -7.69
N ILE A 2 25.59 14.01 -6.91
CA ILE A 2 24.55 14.62 -6.05
C ILE A 2 23.35 15.11 -6.86
N SER A 3 23.58 15.81 -7.98
CA SER A 3 22.49 16.26 -8.87
C SER A 3 21.62 15.10 -9.40
N TYR A 4 22.23 13.99 -9.79
CA TYR A 4 21.52 12.80 -10.23
C TYR A 4 20.65 12.19 -9.11
N LEU A 5 21.18 12.13 -7.89
CA LEU A 5 20.45 11.62 -6.73
C LEU A 5 19.26 12.51 -6.39
N LEU A 6 19.44 13.84 -6.40
CA LEU A 6 18.36 14.80 -6.15
C LEU A 6 17.23 14.69 -7.19
N HIS A 7 17.57 14.53 -8.48
CA HIS A 7 16.56 14.31 -9.52
C HIS A 7 15.80 13.01 -9.31
N LYS A 8 16.48 11.91 -8.95
CA LYS A 8 15.81 10.63 -8.65
C LYS A 8 14.89 10.72 -7.46
N ILE A 9 15.31 11.39 -6.38
CA ILE A 9 14.46 11.62 -5.20
C ILE A 9 13.25 12.47 -5.59
N GLY A 10 13.47 13.52 -6.39
CA GLY A 10 12.38 14.35 -6.90
C GLY A 10 11.35 13.54 -7.71
N TYR A 11 11.80 12.73 -8.67
CA TYR A 11 10.90 11.86 -9.43
C TYR A 11 10.15 10.85 -8.54
N ALA A 12 10.84 10.23 -7.60
CA ALA A 12 10.21 9.31 -6.65
C ALA A 12 9.12 10.01 -5.82
N PHE A 13 9.39 11.23 -5.35
CA PHE A 13 8.43 12.03 -4.60
C PHE A 13 7.20 12.37 -5.45
N PHE A 14 7.38 12.86 -6.68
CA PHE A 14 6.26 13.18 -7.57
C PHE A 14 5.45 11.94 -7.95
N THR A 15 6.12 10.81 -8.18
CA THR A 15 5.44 9.55 -8.46
C THR A 15 4.59 9.10 -7.27
N LEU A 16 5.15 9.10 -6.07
CA LEU A 16 4.42 8.75 -4.84
C LEU A 16 3.25 9.70 -4.60
N PHE A 17 3.48 11.00 -4.75
CA PHE A 17 2.42 12.01 -4.61
C PHE A 17 1.28 11.78 -5.62
N GLY A 18 1.62 11.50 -6.89
CA GLY A 18 0.65 11.17 -7.92
C GLY A 18 -0.16 9.92 -7.59
N VAL A 19 0.50 8.83 -7.17
CA VAL A 19 -0.18 7.59 -6.77
C VAL A 19 -1.10 7.82 -5.58
N VAL A 20 -0.63 8.51 -4.54
CA VAL A 20 -1.42 8.85 -3.35
C VAL A 20 -2.67 9.66 -3.72
N THR A 21 -2.51 10.64 -4.62
CA THR A 21 -3.62 11.47 -5.11
C THR A 21 -4.63 10.65 -5.89
N VAL A 22 -4.17 9.82 -6.84
CA VAL A 22 -5.05 8.97 -7.65
C VAL A 22 -5.81 7.99 -6.76
N VAL A 23 -5.14 7.34 -5.82
CA VAL A 23 -5.77 6.41 -4.88
C VAL A 23 -6.84 7.14 -4.06
N PHE A 24 -6.53 8.32 -3.50
CA PHE A 24 -7.51 9.11 -2.76
C PHE A 24 -8.74 9.44 -3.61
N LEU A 25 -8.53 9.91 -4.86
CA LEU A 25 -9.62 10.25 -5.76
C LEU A 25 -10.46 9.03 -6.14
N LEU A 26 -9.83 7.89 -6.42
CA LEU A 26 -10.56 6.66 -6.73
C LEU A 26 -11.49 6.25 -5.59
N PHE A 27 -11.02 6.27 -4.35
CA PHE A 27 -11.86 5.91 -3.20
C PHE A 27 -12.97 6.92 -2.88
N ASN A 28 -12.85 8.16 -3.35
CA ASN A 28 -13.85 9.19 -3.12
C ASN A 28 -14.81 9.40 -4.31
N ILE A 29 -14.39 9.02 -5.53
CA ILE A 29 -15.21 9.18 -6.77
C ILE A 29 -15.97 7.87 -7.07
N LEU A 30 -15.39 6.71 -6.75
CA LEU A 30 -16.06 5.44 -6.95
C LEU A 30 -17.33 5.36 -6.09
N PRO A 31 -18.42 4.81 -6.66
CA PRO A 31 -19.66 4.62 -5.92
C PRO A 31 -19.41 3.66 -4.75
N GLY A 32 -19.50 4.19 -3.54
CA GLY A 32 -19.32 3.47 -2.28
C GLY A 32 -19.08 4.45 -1.14
N ASP A 33 -19.85 4.33 -0.08
CA ASP A 33 -19.63 5.16 1.13
C ASP A 33 -18.61 4.44 2.01
N PRO A 34 -17.39 5.02 2.23
CA PRO A 34 -16.37 4.41 3.07
C PRO A 34 -16.88 4.07 4.49
N ALA A 35 -17.79 4.87 5.03
CA ALA A 35 -18.38 4.62 6.34
C ALA A 35 -19.25 3.35 6.33
N ARG A 36 -19.97 3.11 5.25
CA ARG A 36 -20.76 1.89 5.07
C ARG A 36 -19.87 0.66 4.89
N MET A 37 -18.79 0.78 4.12
CA MET A 37 -17.82 -0.31 3.95
C MET A 37 -17.20 -0.76 5.28
N MET A 38 -17.07 0.15 6.26
CA MET A 38 -16.54 -0.17 7.59
C MET A 38 -17.55 -0.83 8.52
N LEU A 39 -18.84 -0.62 8.31
CA LEU A 39 -19.91 -1.14 9.18
C LEU A 39 -20.48 -2.50 8.71
N GLY A 40 -20.35 -2.82 7.42
CA GLY A 40 -20.89 -4.04 6.83
C GLY A 40 -22.37 -3.94 6.44
N GLN A 41 -23.05 -5.09 6.29
CA GLN A 41 -24.38 -5.15 5.65
C GLN A 41 -25.57 -4.71 6.53
N ASN A 42 -25.42 -4.68 7.86
CA ASN A 42 -26.51 -4.40 8.81
C ASN A 42 -26.32 -3.03 9.48
N GLU A 43 -26.11 -2.01 8.70
CA GLU A 43 -25.84 -0.65 9.20
C GLU A 43 -27.14 0.15 9.42
N THR A 44 -27.17 0.92 10.51
CA THR A 44 -28.19 1.95 10.72
C THR A 44 -27.69 3.31 10.24
N ALA A 45 -28.60 4.20 9.82
CA ALA A 45 -28.23 5.56 9.42
C ALA A 45 -27.46 6.33 10.52
N GLU A 46 -27.80 6.05 11.76
CA GLU A 46 -27.13 6.65 12.92
C GLU A 46 -25.68 6.18 13.07
N GLN A 47 -25.42 4.88 12.92
CA GLN A 47 -24.07 4.31 12.93
C GLN A 47 -23.20 4.88 11.81
N VAL A 48 -23.76 5.01 10.61
CA VAL A 48 -23.07 5.63 9.47
C VAL A 48 -22.71 7.08 9.76
N ALA A 49 -23.61 7.86 10.35
CA ALA A 49 -23.36 9.24 10.74
C ALA A 49 -22.23 9.36 11.78
N ILE A 50 -22.21 8.48 12.79
CA ILE A 50 -21.16 8.41 13.81
C ILE A 50 -19.80 8.12 13.17
N VAL A 51 -19.73 7.13 12.27
CA VAL A 51 -18.50 6.76 11.58
C VAL A 51 -18.03 7.90 10.68
N LYS A 52 -18.92 8.53 9.91
CA LYS A 52 -18.58 9.71 9.09
C LYS A 52 -17.95 10.81 9.92
N LYS A 53 -18.56 11.14 11.06
CA LYS A 53 -18.03 12.16 11.96
C LYS A 53 -16.70 11.74 12.59
N LYS A 54 -16.56 10.47 12.99
CA LYS A 54 -15.32 9.95 13.60
C LYS A 54 -14.12 10.02 12.64
N TYR A 55 -14.32 9.72 11.35
CA TYR A 55 -13.23 9.67 10.36
C TYR A 55 -13.14 10.92 9.47
N GLY A 56 -14.03 11.88 9.66
CA GLY A 56 -14.06 13.14 8.90
C GLY A 56 -14.57 12.98 7.47
N PHE A 57 -15.34 11.94 7.17
CA PHE A 57 -15.96 11.74 5.87
C PHE A 57 -17.13 12.69 5.60
N ASP A 58 -17.57 13.42 6.62
CA ASP A 58 -18.56 14.50 6.55
C ASP A 58 -17.96 15.84 6.10
N GLN A 59 -16.62 15.94 6.09
CA GLN A 59 -15.94 17.17 5.71
C GLN A 59 -15.88 17.35 4.17
N PRO A 60 -15.71 18.59 3.65
CA PRO A 60 -15.46 18.81 2.24
C PRO A 60 -14.26 18.00 1.73
N LEU A 61 -14.32 17.55 0.46
CA LEU A 61 -13.31 16.69 -0.14
C LEU A 61 -11.88 17.26 -0.05
N SER A 62 -11.74 18.58 -0.17
CA SER A 62 -10.46 19.28 -0.02
C SER A 62 -9.86 19.12 1.38
N LYS A 63 -10.70 19.20 2.43
CA LYS A 63 -10.25 18.97 3.81
C LYS A 63 -9.91 17.50 4.05
N GLN A 64 -10.71 16.58 3.53
CA GLN A 64 -10.42 15.15 3.62
C GLN A 64 -9.07 14.81 2.98
N TYR A 65 -8.78 15.41 1.82
CA TYR A 65 -7.51 15.26 1.12
C TYR A 65 -6.34 15.84 1.92
N ALA A 66 -6.51 17.03 2.49
CA ALA A 66 -5.48 17.64 3.34
C ALA A 66 -5.18 16.77 4.58
N TYR A 67 -6.20 16.26 5.24
CA TYR A 67 -6.01 15.30 6.36
C TYR A 67 -5.33 14.01 5.93
N TYR A 68 -5.66 13.49 4.74
CA TYR A 68 -5.05 12.29 4.19
C TYR A 68 -3.56 12.48 3.91
N LEU A 69 -3.17 13.61 3.29
CA LEU A 69 -1.77 13.96 3.08
C LEU A 69 -1.02 14.17 4.40
N ASN A 70 -1.66 14.85 5.36
CA ASN A 70 -1.10 15.07 6.69
C ASN A 70 -0.89 13.75 7.46
N ASP A 71 -1.82 12.79 7.32
CA ASP A 71 -1.69 11.47 7.92
C ASP A 71 -0.49 10.70 7.35
N LEU A 72 -0.25 10.78 6.04
CA LEU A 72 0.86 10.11 5.35
C LEU A 72 2.20 10.82 5.52
N SER A 73 2.19 12.13 5.78
CA SER A 73 3.42 12.90 5.92
C SER A 73 4.20 12.51 7.17
N PRO A 74 5.53 12.33 7.08
CA PRO A 74 6.37 12.14 8.24
C PRO A 74 6.48 13.40 9.12
N ILE A 75 6.37 14.59 8.52
CA ILE A 75 6.24 15.87 9.24
C ILE A 75 4.80 16.32 9.08
N SER A 76 4.07 16.44 10.17
CA SER A 76 2.63 16.65 10.15
C SER A 76 2.17 17.72 11.15
N LEU A 77 1.06 18.35 10.81
CA LEU A 77 0.45 19.41 11.60
C LEU A 77 -0.75 18.86 12.36
N HIS A 78 -0.78 19.07 13.64
CA HIS A 78 -1.84 18.55 14.51
C HIS A 78 -2.43 19.67 15.36
N SER A 79 -3.77 19.75 15.42
CA SER A 79 -4.49 20.67 16.27
C SER A 79 -4.31 20.32 17.75
N LEU A 80 -4.29 21.33 18.62
CA LEU A 80 -4.35 21.16 20.08
C LEU A 80 -5.77 20.83 20.56
N SER A 81 -6.80 21.14 19.78
CA SER A 81 -8.19 20.86 20.10
C SER A 81 -8.51 19.38 19.93
N LYS A 82 -8.98 18.72 20.98
CA LYS A 82 -9.43 17.31 20.96
C LYS A 82 -10.64 17.06 20.06
N ALA A 83 -11.38 18.11 19.71
CA ALA A 83 -12.54 18.01 18.81
C ALA A 83 -12.14 17.96 17.33
N ASP A 84 -10.90 18.31 16.98
CA ASP A 84 -10.40 18.31 15.61
C ASP A 84 -9.91 16.91 15.19
N HIS A 85 -10.21 16.53 13.95
CA HIS A 85 -9.76 15.24 13.38
C HIS A 85 -8.23 15.12 13.28
N SER A 86 -7.54 16.25 13.19
CA SER A 86 -6.09 16.32 13.17
C SER A 86 -5.44 16.28 14.56
N TYR A 87 -6.22 16.14 15.65
CA TYR A 87 -5.67 16.08 17.01
C TYR A 87 -4.66 14.93 17.16
N PHE A 88 -3.47 15.25 17.72
CA PHE A 88 -2.45 14.26 17.98
C PHE A 88 -2.83 13.39 19.19
N SER A 89 -2.92 12.09 18.97
CA SER A 89 -3.14 11.10 20.01
C SER A 89 -2.09 9.99 19.90
N ASP A 90 -1.42 9.67 21.01
CA ASP A 90 -0.42 8.58 21.07
C ASP A 90 -1.02 7.21 20.72
N LYS A 91 -2.35 7.04 20.88
CA LYS A 91 -3.06 5.82 20.46
C LYS A 91 -3.16 5.71 18.92
N LYS A 92 -3.25 6.85 18.24
CA LYS A 92 -3.43 6.94 16.79
C LYS A 92 -2.09 6.99 16.06
N TYR A 93 -1.18 7.85 16.52
CA TYR A 93 0.08 8.16 15.83
C TYR A 93 1.28 7.70 16.66
N LEU A 94 2.29 7.19 15.98
CA LEU A 94 3.59 6.88 16.54
C LEU A 94 4.54 8.02 16.14
N GLY A 95 4.84 8.92 17.08
CA GLY A 95 5.67 10.10 16.76
C GLY A 95 6.06 10.93 17.94
N LEU A 96 6.93 11.89 17.68
CA LEU A 96 7.44 12.84 18.66
C LEU A 96 6.98 14.25 18.29
N LYS A 97 6.45 14.98 19.29
CA LYS A 97 6.14 16.41 19.15
C LYS A 97 7.45 17.18 19.09
N LEU A 98 7.67 17.94 18.03
CA LEU A 98 8.87 18.74 17.84
C LEU A 98 8.73 20.09 18.52
N PHE A 99 7.70 20.86 18.14
CA PHE A 99 7.38 22.16 18.73
C PHE A 99 5.91 22.50 18.48
N SER A 100 5.41 23.45 19.28
CA SER A 100 4.07 24.00 19.14
C SER A 100 4.15 25.43 18.59
N MET A 101 3.28 25.75 17.64
CA MET A 101 3.19 27.06 17.01
C MET A 101 1.74 27.53 17.06
N GLY A 102 1.40 28.35 18.07
CA GLY A 102 0.01 28.77 18.33
C GLY A 102 -0.87 27.57 18.69
N GLU A 103 -1.93 27.33 17.93
CA GLU A 103 -2.89 26.23 18.13
C GLU A 103 -2.49 24.92 17.43
N ILE A 104 -1.30 24.87 16.82
CA ILE A 104 -0.84 23.74 16.01
C ILE A 104 0.44 23.16 16.59
N ASN A 105 0.49 21.84 16.69
CA ASN A 105 1.70 21.08 16.99
C ASN A 105 2.33 20.59 15.69
N VAL A 106 3.63 20.79 15.53
CA VAL A 106 4.43 20.12 14.50
C VAL A 106 4.97 18.81 15.07
N VAL A 107 4.70 17.71 14.40
CA VAL A 107 5.01 16.38 14.89
C VAL A 107 5.80 15.63 13.83
N LEU A 108 6.90 14.99 14.26
CA LEU A 108 7.61 13.99 13.45
C LEU A 108 7.05 12.62 13.81
N LYS A 109 6.44 11.95 12.85
CA LYS A 109 5.77 10.65 13.06
C LYS A 109 6.00 9.67 11.93
N ALA A 110 5.80 8.39 12.21
CA ALA A 110 5.65 7.41 11.13
C ALA A 110 4.39 7.71 10.30
N PRO A 111 4.43 7.48 8.96
CA PRO A 111 3.26 7.61 8.11
C PRO A 111 2.08 6.79 8.66
N TYR A 112 0.93 7.44 8.85
CA TYR A 112 -0.26 6.79 9.34
C TYR A 112 -1.16 6.38 8.18
N LEU A 113 -1.27 5.08 7.93
CA LEU A 113 -2.03 4.49 6.82
C LEU A 113 -3.53 4.33 7.13
N ARG A 114 -4.00 4.92 8.23
CA ARG A 114 -5.38 4.83 8.73
C ARG A 114 -5.81 3.40 9.10
N GLU A 115 -7.09 3.24 9.35
CA GLU A 115 -7.70 1.94 9.67
C GLU A 115 -8.22 1.27 8.39
N SER A 116 -8.22 -0.06 8.37
CA SER A 116 -8.69 -0.85 7.24
C SER A 116 -10.22 -0.77 7.13
N PHE A 117 -10.73 -0.55 5.93
CA PHE A 117 -12.16 -0.59 5.64
C PHE A 117 -12.73 -2.01 5.67
N GLN A 118 -11.90 -3.03 5.46
CA GLN A 118 -12.32 -4.44 5.44
C GLN A 118 -12.16 -5.14 6.79
N LYS A 119 -11.13 -4.76 7.55
CA LYS A 119 -10.83 -5.34 8.87
C LYS A 119 -11.11 -4.29 9.95
N ASN A 120 -12.36 -4.25 10.41
CA ASN A 120 -12.84 -3.25 11.36
C ASN A 120 -11.92 -3.06 12.57
N GLY A 121 -11.51 -1.80 12.81
CA GLY A 121 -10.68 -1.41 13.94
C GLY A 121 -9.20 -1.79 13.86
N LYS A 122 -8.75 -2.47 12.79
CA LYS A 122 -7.33 -2.76 12.58
C LYS A 122 -6.65 -1.67 11.77
N LYS A 123 -5.50 -1.19 12.25
CA LYS A 123 -4.64 -0.28 11.48
C LYS A 123 -4.09 -1.00 10.25
N VAL A 124 -4.05 -0.34 9.10
CA VAL A 124 -3.47 -0.91 7.86
C VAL A 124 -2.03 -1.35 8.07
N SER A 125 -1.22 -0.58 8.82
CA SER A 125 0.14 -0.97 9.18
C SER A 125 0.23 -2.31 9.90
N THR A 126 -0.69 -2.59 10.83
CA THR A 126 -0.76 -3.88 11.53
C THR A 126 -1.10 -5.01 10.57
N VAL A 127 -2.08 -4.79 9.68
CA VAL A 127 -2.46 -5.79 8.66
C VAL A 127 -1.27 -6.12 7.75
N ILE A 128 -0.52 -5.11 7.32
CA ILE A 128 0.68 -5.30 6.50
C ILE A 128 1.74 -6.12 7.27
N LEU A 129 2.03 -5.73 8.51
CA LEU A 129 3.03 -6.43 9.32
C LEU A 129 2.66 -7.88 9.65
N GLU A 130 1.37 -8.20 9.77
CA GLU A 130 0.88 -9.56 9.98
C GLU A 130 1.05 -10.45 8.73
N THR A 131 0.91 -9.88 7.53
CA THR A 131 0.91 -10.64 6.27
C THR A 131 2.26 -10.62 5.55
N LEU A 132 3.05 -9.55 5.72
CA LEU A 132 4.32 -9.34 5.03
C LEU A 132 5.34 -10.47 5.25
N PRO A 133 5.55 -11.02 6.48
CA PRO A 133 6.52 -12.09 6.70
C PRO A 133 6.25 -13.31 5.82
N ASN A 134 5.00 -13.77 5.72
CA ASN A 134 4.63 -14.90 4.89
C ASN A 134 4.86 -14.61 3.40
N THR A 135 4.54 -13.39 2.96
CA THR A 135 4.78 -12.95 1.59
C THR A 135 6.27 -12.89 1.26
N ILE A 136 7.10 -12.42 2.19
CA ILE A 136 8.57 -12.37 2.01
C ILE A 136 9.14 -13.79 1.89
N VAL A 137 8.75 -14.72 2.76
CA VAL A 137 9.20 -16.11 2.71
C VAL A 137 8.83 -16.72 1.35
N LEU A 138 7.59 -16.56 0.92
CA LEU A 138 7.12 -17.06 -0.37
C LEU A 138 7.90 -16.44 -1.54
N ALA A 139 8.10 -15.12 -1.52
CA ALA A 139 8.82 -14.41 -2.57
C ALA A 139 10.28 -14.86 -2.67
N ILE A 140 11.00 -14.94 -1.54
CA ILE A 140 12.40 -15.37 -1.52
C ILE A 140 12.52 -16.81 -2.01
N SER A 141 11.66 -17.71 -1.53
CA SER A 141 11.66 -19.11 -1.96
C SER A 141 11.39 -19.24 -3.46
N SER A 142 10.42 -18.50 -3.98
CA SER A 142 10.08 -18.50 -5.41
C SER A 142 11.22 -17.97 -6.27
N ILE A 143 11.86 -16.86 -5.87
CA ILE A 143 13.01 -16.28 -6.57
C ILE A 143 14.18 -17.27 -6.57
N PHE A 144 14.46 -17.91 -5.43
CA PHE A 144 15.53 -18.89 -5.33
C PHE A 144 15.32 -20.09 -6.27
N ILE A 145 14.12 -20.66 -6.26
CA ILE A 145 13.74 -21.77 -7.15
C ILE A 145 13.84 -21.33 -8.62
N ALA A 146 13.29 -20.19 -8.96
CA ALA A 146 13.33 -19.65 -10.33
C ALA A 146 14.77 -19.40 -10.80
N MET A 147 15.64 -18.89 -9.93
CA MET A 147 17.05 -18.67 -10.24
C MET A 147 17.79 -19.99 -10.49
N VAL A 148 17.62 -20.99 -9.63
CA VAL A 148 18.27 -22.31 -9.79
C VAL A 148 17.80 -22.98 -11.07
N LEU A 149 16.49 -23.06 -11.30
CA LEU A 149 15.92 -23.68 -12.50
C LEU A 149 16.29 -22.91 -13.77
N GLY A 150 16.16 -21.59 -13.75
CA GLY A 150 16.44 -20.74 -14.90
C GLY A 150 17.92 -20.80 -15.32
N MET A 151 18.84 -20.71 -14.35
CA MET A 151 20.27 -20.85 -14.64
C MET A 151 20.61 -22.26 -15.16
N SER A 152 20.08 -23.31 -14.54
CA SER A 152 20.34 -24.69 -14.97
C SER A 152 19.83 -24.94 -16.37
N LEU A 153 18.60 -24.55 -16.68
CA LEU A 153 18.02 -24.67 -18.00
C LEU A 153 18.76 -23.81 -19.05
N GLY A 154 19.17 -22.59 -18.67
CA GLY A 154 19.96 -21.71 -19.53
C GLY A 154 21.32 -22.31 -19.89
N VAL A 155 22.04 -22.91 -18.91
CA VAL A 155 23.30 -23.59 -19.15
C VAL A 155 23.11 -24.82 -20.07
N ILE A 156 22.10 -25.64 -19.81
CA ILE A 156 21.79 -26.82 -20.64
C ILE A 156 21.47 -26.40 -22.07
N SER A 157 20.63 -25.37 -22.24
CA SER A 157 20.30 -24.82 -23.57
C SER A 157 21.55 -24.34 -24.31
N ALA A 158 22.46 -23.65 -23.62
CA ALA A 158 23.71 -23.17 -24.19
C ALA A 158 24.67 -24.32 -24.60
N MET A 159 24.76 -25.37 -23.77
CA MET A 159 25.58 -26.53 -24.02
C MET A 159 25.09 -27.36 -25.24
N TYR A 160 23.78 -27.44 -25.42
CA TYR A 160 23.13 -28.21 -26.48
C TYR A 160 22.49 -27.30 -27.55
N LYS A 161 23.15 -26.19 -27.84
CA LYS A 161 22.68 -25.18 -28.81
C LYS A 161 22.18 -25.81 -30.10
N ASP A 162 21.05 -25.33 -30.62
CA ASP A 162 20.39 -25.76 -31.84
C ASP A 162 19.87 -27.22 -31.84
N SER A 163 20.00 -27.94 -30.74
CA SER A 163 19.48 -29.29 -30.54
C SER A 163 17.97 -29.31 -30.24
N LEU A 164 17.37 -30.51 -30.20
CA LEU A 164 15.99 -30.69 -29.77
C LEU A 164 15.79 -30.25 -28.29
N ILE A 165 16.81 -30.46 -27.44
CA ILE A 165 16.77 -30.07 -26.03
C ILE A 165 16.67 -28.54 -25.93
N ASP A 166 17.50 -27.80 -26.65
CA ASP A 166 17.46 -26.34 -26.67
C ASP A 166 16.09 -25.84 -27.15
N LYS A 167 15.56 -26.40 -28.24
CA LYS A 167 14.22 -26.02 -28.75
C LYS A 167 13.12 -26.31 -27.75
N LEU A 168 13.17 -27.43 -27.03
CA LEU A 168 12.19 -27.75 -25.98
C LEU A 168 12.26 -26.77 -24.81
N ILE A 169 13.47 -26.43 -24.34
CA ILE A 169 13.66 -25.46 -23.27
C ILE A 169 13.09 -24.09 -23.68
N GLN A 170 13.39 -23.62 -24.89
CA GLN A 170 12.85 -22.38 -25.42
C GLN A 170 11.32 -22.42 -25.53
N LEU A 171 10.74 -23.53 -25.99
CA LEU A 171 9.30 -23.72 -26.09
C LEU A 171 8.66 -23.62 -24.70
N VAL A 172 9.16 -24.38 -23.70
CA VAL A 172 8.63 -24.35 -22.33
C VAL A 172 8.76 -22.98 -21.71
N SER A 173 9.89 -22.29 -21.91
CA SER A 173 10.09 -20.92 -21.41
C SER A 173 9.11 -19.94 -22.02
N THR A 174 8.88 -20.02 -23.34
CA THR A 174 7.93 -19.15 -24.03
C THR A 174 6.50 -19.42 -23.57
N PHE A 175 6.10 -20.68 -23.43
CA PHE A 175 4.80 -21.04 -22.87
C PHE A 175 4.63 -20.53 -21.45
N GLY A 176 5.66 -20.71 -20.60
CA GLY A 176 5.62 -20.25 -19.20
C GLY A 176 5.44 -18.74 -19.07
N MET A 177 6.03 -17.95 -19.97
CA MET A 177 5.83 -16.49 -20.00
C MET A 177 4.47 -16.07 -20.57
N SER A 178 3.91 -16.88 -21.47
CA SER A 178 2.63 -16.56 -22.16
C SER A 178 1.41 -16.88 -21.32
N ILE A 179 1.52 -17.81 -20.36
CA ILE A 179 0.40 -18.22 -19.50
C ILE A 179 0.24 -17.20 -18.35
N PRO A 180 -0.97 -16.63 -18.13
CA PRO A 180 -1.21 -15.76 -16.99
C PRO A 180 -0.91 -16.46 -15.66
N SER A 181 -0.19 -15.80 -14.77
CA SER A 181 0.29 -16.38 -13.51
C SER A 181 -0.83 -16.94 -12.61
N PHE A 182 -2.02 -16.32 -12.63
CA PHE A 182 -3.16 -16.82 -11.85
C PHE A 182 -3.65 -18.18 -12.39
N PHE A 183 -3.59 -18.41 -13.70
CA PHE A 183 -3.99 -19.68 -14.30
C PHE A 183 -3.01 -20.79 -13.93
N SER A 184 -1.71 -20.49 -14.00
CA SER A 184 -0.66 -21.42 -13.54
C SER A 184 -0.85 -21.76 -12.05
N ALA A 185 -1.15 -20.75 -11.22
CA ALA A 185 -1.38 -20.97 -9.79
C ALA A 185 -2.55 -21.92 -9.53
N ILE A 186 -3.66 -21.81 -10.26
CA ILE A 186 -4.81 -22.72 -10.15
C ILE A 186 -4.43 -24.14 -10.56
N LEU A 187 -3.70 -24.29 -11.67
CA LEU A 187 -3.25 -25.60 -12.16
C LEU A 187 -2.35 -26.34 -11.17
N PHE A 188 -1.45 -25.61 -10.49
CA PHE A 188 -0.54 -26.22 -9.49
C PHE A 188 -1.17 -26.40 -8.11
N ALA A 189 -2.31 -25.74 -7.83
CA ALA A 189 -3.05 -25.89 -6.58
C ALA A 189 -4.02 -27.09 -6.57
N TRP A 190 -4.27 -27.67 -7.73
CA TRP A 190 -5.10 -28.88 -7.95
C TRP A 190 -4.23 -30.11 -7.98
#